data_d73082fcc14b733bd035b0ff7e4e3e0d
#
_entry.id   d73082fcc14b733bd035b0ff7e4e3e0d
#
_cell.length_a   1.000
_cell.length_b   1.000
_cell.length_c   1.000
_cell.angle_alpha   90.00
_cell.angle_beta   90.00
_cell.angle_gamma   90.00
#
_symmetry.space_group_name_H-M   'P 1'
#
loop_
_entity.id
_entity.type
_entity.pdbx_description
1 polymer ?
#
loop_
_entity_poly.entity_id
_entity_poly.type
_entity_poly.pdbx_seq_one_letter_code
_entity_poly.pdbx_strand_id
1 'polypeptide(L)'
;MNKKQKKVLTRIIIAFVLLVLLNFLPVDGYLRMALYMIPYLVIGYDILKKAFKGIRNRQVFDENFLMAVATIGAIALGDYQEGTAVMLFYQIGELFQSYAVGKSRRNISELMDIRPDYANIEQDGKLEKVDPDEVEVGTIIVVQPGEKIPIDGTIEDGNSTLNTSALTGESLPRDAKVGDEVISGCINMTGVLKIRTTKEFGESTVSKILDLVENSSSKKSRSENFISKFARYYTPAVCYSALVLAVIPPLCRMLFMGLSPEWGDWIYRALTFLVISCPCALVISIPLSFFAGIGGASNQGVLVKGSNYLETLSQTKIVVFDKTGTMTKGVFEVSGIHHNEMEDAKLLEYAAYAECSSSHPISKSLQKAYGKPIDRSRVTDIEEIGGNGVIAKVDGVSVAAGNAKLMNRLGIAYKECHHVGTVVHMAVDGKYAGHILISDIIKPHAKEAIENLKKAGITRTVMLTGDGKKVAESVAADLGIGEVHSELLPADKVSKVEELLSDKSEKEKLAFVGDGINDAPVLSRADIGIAMGALGSDAAIEAADVVLMDDDPLKIAKAIRIAKKCMRIVYENIYFAIGVKLICLVLGALGIANMWIAIFADVGVMVLAVLNAIRTLFVKNL
;
A
#
# COMPACT_ATOMS: atom_id res chain seq x y z
N MET A 1 -21.95 14.43 -3.09
CA MET A 1 -22.54 14.61 -1.74
C MET A 1 -23.66 13.60 -1.53
N ASN A 2 -23.66 12.91 -0.41
CA ASN A 2 -24.73 11.99 -0.02
C ASN A 2 -25.97 12.73 0.53
N LYS A 3 -27.10 12.01 0.73
CA LYS A 3 -28.38 12.62 1.22
C LYS A 3 -28.20 13.35 2.56
N LYS A 4 -27.35 12.83 3.47
CA LYS A 4 -27.08 13.41 4.78
C LYS A 4 -26.30 14.73 4.66
N GLN A 5 -25.26 14.76 3.81
CA GLN A 5 -24.46 15.97 3.54
C GLN A 5 -25.29 17.09 2.88
N LYS A 6 -26.19 16.74 1.94
CA LYS A 6 -27.12 17.71 1.34
C LYS A 6 -28.03 18.33 2.38
N LYS A 7 -28.55 17.53 3.33
CA LYS A 7 -29.40 18.03 4.42
C LYS A 7 -28.65 19.01 5.35
N VAL A 8 -27.38 18.71 5.68
CA VAL A 8 -26.52 19.61 6.48
C VAL A 8 -26.24 20.90 5.72
N LEU A 9 -25.92 20.83 4.43
CA LEU A 9 -25.70 22.01 3.59
C LEU A 9 -26.94 22.92 3.54
N THR A 10 -28.13 22.35 3.39
CA THR A 10 -29.38 23.13 3.41
C THR A 10 -29.56 23.86 4.74
N ARG A 11 -29.27 23.21 5.88
CA ARG A 11 -29.33 23.84 7.22
C ARG A 11 -28.32 24.98 7.36
N ILE A 12 -27.09 24.79 6.84
CA ILE A 12 -26.05 25.83 6.81
C ILE A 12 -26.54 27.05 6.04
N ILE A 13 -27.09 26.85 4.84
CA ILE A 13 -27.60 27.95 4.00
C ILE A 13 -28.74 28.69 4.71
N ILE A 14 -29.71 27.96 5.27
CA ILE A 14 -30.83 28.57 6.02
C ILE A 14 -30.31 29.39 7.20
N ALA A 15 -29.42 28.81 8.04
CA ALA A 15 -28.88 29.51 9.19
C ALA A 15 -28.05 30.74 8.79
N PHE A 16 -27.25 30.63 7.72
CA PHE A 16 -26.48 31.77 7.18
C PHE A 16 -27.38 32.91 6.72
N VAL A 17 -28.41 32.62 5.93
CA VAL A 17 -29.37 33.65 5.45
C VAL A 17 -30.08 34.30 6.65
N LEU A 18 -30.54 33.51 7.62
CA LEU A 18 -31.17 34.06 8.83
C LEU A 18 -30.21 34.94 9.62
N LEU A 19 -28.95 34.53 9.79
CA LEU A 19 -27.95 35.31 10.51
C LEU A 19 -27.67 36.65 9.82
N VAL A 20 -27.54 36.64 8.50
CA VAL A 20 -27.35 37.87 7.71
C VAL A 20 -28.56 38.77 7.84
N LEU A 21 -29.78 38.26 7.70
CA LEU A 21 -31.01 39.07 7.83
C LEU A 21 -31.15 39.68 9.23
N LEU A 22 -30.86 38.91 10.29
CA LEU A 22 -30.93 39.36 11.67
C LEU A 22 -29.92 40.46 11.99
N ASN A 23 -28.79 40.53 11.26
CA ASN A 23 -27.79 41.56 11.46
C ASN A 23 -28.25 42.96 10.96
N PHE A 24 -29.25 42.98 10.06
CA PHE A 24 -29.83 44.23 9.55
C PHE A 24 -31.07 44.68 10.33
N LEU A 25 -31.58 43.87 11.26
CA LEU A 25 -32.75 44.20 12.06
C LEU A 25 -32.35 44.98 13.32
N PRO A 26 -32.86 46.22 13.49
CA PRO A 26 -32.57 47.02 14.68
C PRO A 26 -33.43 46.56 15.87
N VAL A 27 -33.06 45.37 16.43
CA VAL A 27 -33.81 44.76 17.57
C VAL A 27 -32.84 44.54 18.71
N ASP A 28 -33.22 44.94 19.93
CA ASP A 28 -32.37 44.79 21.10
C ASP A 28 -33.05 43.94 22.22
N GLY A 29 -32.25 43.59 23.23
CA GLY A 29 -32.73 42.89 24.44
C GLY A 29 -33.10 41.42 24.19
N TYR A 30 -34.10 40.93 24.96
CA TYR A 30 -34.54 39.55 24.92
C TYR A 30 -35.12 39.11 23.57
N LEU A 31 -35.67 40.02 22.79
CA LEU A 31 -36.19 39.72 21.45
C LEU A 31 -35.05 39.39 20.52
N ARG A 32 -33.93 40.09 20.60
CA ARG A 32 -32.70 39.80 19.81
C ARG A 32 -32.17 38.42 20.16
N MET A 33 -32.07 38.08 21.46
CA MET A 33 -31.69 36.75 21.92
C MET A 33 -32.60 35.66 21.34
N ALA A 34 -33.92 35.82 21.43
CA ALA A 34 -34.86 34.84 20.91
C ALA A 34 -34.74 34.62 19.40
N LEU A 35 -34.51 35.67 18.64
CA LEU A 35 -34.36 35.64 17.21
C LEU A 35 -33.05 34.92 16.78
N TYR A 36 -31.92 35.16 17.47
CA TYR A 36 -30.65 34.47 17.20
C TYR A 36 -30.65 33.01 17.65
N MET A 37 -31.50 32.63 18.63
CA MET A 37 -31.68 31.22 19.03
C MET A 37 -32.26 30.37 17.89
N ILE A 38 -33.01 30.94 16.94
CA ILE A 38 -33.58 30.20 15.82
C ILE A 38 -32.47 29.63 14.90
N PRO A 39 -31.61 30.43 14.26
CA PRO A 39 -30.51 29.92 13.45
C PRO A 39 -29.53 29.08 14.27
N TYR A 40 -29.26 29.42 15.55
CA TYR A 40 -28.42 28.64 16.44
C TYR A 40 -28.93 27.21 16.62
N LEU A 41 -30.22 27.03 16.91
CA LEU A 41 -30.82 25.69 17.07
C LEU A 41 -30.94 24.94 15.74
N VAL A 42 -31.26 25.64 14.64
CA VAL A 42 -31.32 25.04 13.30
C VAL A 42 -29.97 24.41 12.93
N ILE A 43 -28.86 25.11 13.20
CA ILE A 43 -27.53 24.65 12.84
C ILE A 43 -26.91 23.74 13.90
N GLY A 44 -27.11 24.02 15.20
CA GLY A 44 -26.42 23.40 16.34
C GLY A 44 -27.08 22.17 16.93
N TYR A 45 -28.35 21.87 16.56
CA TYR A 45 -29.12 20.80 17.21
C TYR A 45 -28.39 19.45 17.33
N ASP A 46 -27.73 19.00 16.26
CA ASP A 46 -26.99 17.74 16.23
C ASP A 46 -25.71 17.77 17.07
N ILE A 47 -25.02 18.91 17.13
CA ILE A 47 -23.82 19.12 17.96
C ILE A 47 -24.23 19.10 19.44
N LEU A 48 -25.25 19.86 19.80
CA LEU A 48 -25.77 19.90 21.16
C LEU A 48 -26.25 18.50 21.64
N LYS A 49 -26.92 17.76 20.73
CA LYS A 49 -27.34 16.38 21.00
C LYS A 49 -26.17 15.44 21.22
N LYS A 50 -25.11 15.57 20.39
CA LYS A 50 -23.86 14.77 20.52
C LYS A 50 -23.16 15.11 21.84
N ALA A 51 -22.99 16.41 22.16
CA ALA A 51 -22.39 16.87 23.41
C ALA A 51 -23.14 16.32 24.65
N PHE A 52 -24.47 16.41 24.66
CA PHE A 52 -25.30 15.85 25.73
C PHE A 52 -25.15 14.33 25.85
N LYS A 53 -25.12 13.62 24.72
CA LYS A 53 -24.88 12.16 24.69
C LYS A 53 -23.48 11.82 25.20
N GLY A 54 -22.46 12.62 24.86
CA GLY A 54 -21.09 12.47 25.37
C GLY A 54 -21.03 12.59 26.90
N ILE A 55 -21.66 13.62 27.46
CA ILE A 55 -21.78 13.81 28.94
C ILE A 55 -22.42 12.58 29.59
N ARG A 56 -23.54 12.12 29.03
CA ARG A 56 -24.27 10.95 29.59
C ARG A 56 -23.43 9.66 29.53
N ASN A 57 -22.58 9.51 28.49
CA ASN A 57 -21.70 8.34 28.30
C ASN A 57 -20.33 8.50 29.00
N ARG A 58 -20.15 9.50 29.87
CA ARG A 58 -18.89 9.83 30.57
C ARG A 58 -17.71 10.16 29.63
N GLN A 59 -18.01 10.58 28.42
CA GLN A 59 -17.04 11.11 27.45
C GLN A 59 -17.21 12.64 27.36
N VAL A 60 -16.92 13.32 28.47
CA VAL A 60 -17.25 14.74 28.67
C VAL A 60 -16.38 15.68 27.86
N PHE A 61 -15.13 15.29 27.55
CA PHE A 61 -14.15 16.17 26.91
C PHE A 61 -13.97 15.83 25.41
N ASP A 62 -15.08 15.93 24.64
CA ASP A 62 -15.01 15.83 23.19
C ASP A 62 -15.13 17.21 22.52
N GLU A 63 -14.87 17.27 21.22
CA GLU A 63 -14.96 18.49 20.43
C GLU A 63 -16.35 19.12 20.41
N ASN A 64 -17.41 18.29 20.42
CA ASN A 64 -18.79 18.76 20.43
C ASN A 64 -19.13 19.42 21.76
N PHE A 65 -18.59 18.89 22.87
CA PHE A 65 -18.75 19.50 24.20
C PHE A 65 -18.06 20.87 24.27
N LEU A 66 -16.80 20.97 23.80
CA LEU A 66 -16.07 22.24 23.78
C LEU A 66 -16.84 23.32 23.01
N MET A 67 -17.33 22.97 21.82
CA MET A 67 -18.09 23.89 20.98
C MET A 67 -19.43 24.27 21.60
N ALA A 68 -20.13 23.31 22.22
CA ALA A 68 -21.38 23.60 22.93
C ALA A 68 -21.17 24.57 24.10
N VAL A 69 -20.16 24.32 24.94
CA VAL A 69 -19.82 25.20 26.07
C VAL A 69 -19.42 26.59 25.59
N ALA A 70 -18.58 26.69 24.58
CA ALA A 70 -18.12 27.99 24.04
C ALA A 70 -19.26 28.81 23.46
N THR A 71 -20.13 28.20 22.66
CA THR A 71 -21.23 28.91 21.98
C THR A 71 -22.37 29.26 22.93
N ILE A 72 -22.73 28.37 23.89
CA ILE A 72 -23.72 28.67 24.95
C ILE A 72 -23.17 29.78 25.86
N GLY A 73 -21.89 29.72 26.22
CA GLY A 73 -21.24 30.75 27.02
C GLY A 73 -21.23 32.12 26.36
N ALA A 74 -20.92 32.20 25.05
CA ALA A 74 -20.99 33.44 24.27
C ALA A 74 -22.41 34.04 24.26
N ILE A 75 -23.42 33.18 24.07
CA ILE A 75 -24.84 33.59 24.12
C ILE A 75 -25.19 34.10 25.53
N ALA A 76 -24.73 33.47 26.60
CA ALA A 76 -24.97 33.89 27.98
C ALA A 76 -24.31 35.25 28.31
N LEU A 77 -23.18 35.59 27.67
CA LEU A 77 -22.53 36.89 27.79
C LEU A 77 -23.20 38.00 26.96
N GLY A 78 -24.19 37.65 26.14
CA GLY A 78 -24.89 38.61 25.26
C GLY A 78 -24.34 38.64 23.82
N ASP A 79 -23.29 37.87 23.48
CA ASP A 79 -22.68 37.85 22.16
C ASP A 79 -23.39 36.82 21.25
N TYR A 80 -24.71 37.05 21.03
CA TYR A 80 -25.59 36.12 20.30
C TYR A 80 -25.11 35.89 18.86
N GLN A 81 -24.62 36.95 18.21
CA GLN A 81 -24.12 36.90 16.84
C GLN A 81 -22.87 36.04 16.73
N GLU A 82 -21.90 36.23 17.63
CA GLU A 82 -20.66 35.46 17.64
C GLU A 82 -20.92 33.99 17.97
N GLY A 83 -21.71 33.70 19.02
CA GLY A 83 -22.05 32.31 19.37
C GLY A 83 -22.73 31.55 18.22
N THR A 84 -23.64 32.22 17.48
CA THR A 84 -24.30 31.61 16.31
C THR A 84 -23.34 31.45 15.14
N ALA A 85 -22.48 32.44 14.90
CA ALA A 85 -21.48 32.38 13.83
C ALA A 85 -20.45 31.26 14.06
N VAL A 86 -19.96 31.11 15.31
CA VAL A 86 -19.06 30.00 15.69
C VAL A 86 -19.68 28.66 15.35
N MET A 87 -20.94 28.44 15.76
CA MET A 87 -21.66 27.20 15.48
C MET A 87 -21.83 26.96 13.97
N LEU A 88 -22.09 28.02 13.21
CA LEU A 88 -22.23 27.96 11.75
C LEU A 88 -20.91 27.55 11.06
N PHE A 89 -19.81 28.22 11.40
CA PHE A 89 -18.51 27.91 10.82
C PHE A 89 -18.02 26.53 11.22
N TYR A 90 -18.27 26.10 12.45
CA TYR A 90 -17.98 24.74 12.87
C TYR A 90 -18.73 23.71 12.02
N GLN A 91 -20.02 23.91 11.76
CA GLN A 91 -20.80 23.02 10.88
C GLN A 91 -20.32 23.04 9.43
N ILE A 92 -19.84 24.20 8.92
CA ILE A 92 -19.20 24.26 7.61
C ILE A 92 -17.94 23.39 7.60
N GLY A 93 -17.12 23.48 8.66
CA GLY A 93 -15.94 22.64 8.85
C GLY A 93 -16.26 21.15 8.88
N GLU A 94 -17.25 20.74 9.68
CA GLU A 94 -17.74 19.36 9.78
C GLU A 94 -18.25 18.83 8.40
N LEU A 95 -18.99 19.65 7.67
CA LEU A 95 -19.46 19.30 6.33
C LEU A 95 -18.29 19.11 5.35
N PHE A 96 -17.32 20.06 5.36
CA PHE A 96 -16.13 19.98 4.52
C PHE A 96 -15.30 18.72 4.84
N GLN A 97 -15.10 18.44 6.12
CA GLN A 97 -14.45 17.21 6.61
C GLN A 97 -15.15 15.97 6.09
N SER A 98 -16.46 15.85 6.31
CA SER A 98 -17.27 14.71 5.87
C SER A 98 -17.22 14.53 4.36
N TYR A 99 -17.18 15.63 3.61
CA TYR A 99 -17.06 15.62 2.15
C TYR A 99 -15.66 15.18 1.69
N ALA A 100 -14.60 15.76 2.28
CA ALA A 100 -13.22 15.46 1.93
C ALA A 100 -12.85 13.99 2.23
N VAL A 101 -13.21 13.51 3.43
CA VAL A 101 -13.02 12.10 3.82
C VAL A 101 -13.82 11.17 2.92
N GLY A 102 -15.08 11.49 2.66
CA GLY A 102 -15.94 10.71 1.78
C GLY A 102 -15.47 10.71 0.32
N LYS A 103 -14.88 11.81 -0.18
CA LYS A 103 -14.30 11.89 -1.52
C LYS A 103 -12.99 11.11 -1.60
N SER A 104 -12.12 11.22 -0.58
CA SER A 104 -10.88 10.45 -0.52
C SER A 104 -11.15 8.94 -0.50
N ARG A 105 -12.11 8.49 0.31
CA ARG A 105 -12.53 7.08 0.31
C ARG A 105 -13.12 6.63 -1.03
N ARG A 106 -13.91 7.48 -1.68
CA ARG A 106 -14.46 7.17 -3.02
C ARG A 106 -13.42 7.22 -4.11
N ASN A 107 -12.48 8.14 -4.06
CA ASN A 107 -11.36 8.14 -5.02
C ASN A 107 -10.54 6.85 -4.90
N ILE A 108 -10.33 6.32 -3.70
CA ILE A 108 -9.70 5.01 -3.50
C ILE A 108 -10.59 3.91 -4.08
N SER A 109 -11.91 3.98 -3.89
CA SER A 109 -12.87 3.03 -4.46
C SER A 109 -13.06 3.20 -5.98
N GLU A 110 -12.99 4.42 -6.52
CA GLU A 110 -13.05 4.72 -7.97
C GLU A 110 -11.71 4.43 -8.68
N LEU A 111 -10.59 4.54 -7.96
CA LEU A 111 -9.29 4.02 -8.40
C LEU A 111 -9.28 2.48 -8.41
N MET A 112 -10.19 1.89 -7.68
CA MET A 112 -10.50 0.47 -7.62
C MET A 112 -11.80 0.13 -8.35
N ASP A 113 -12.17 0.89 -9.37
CA ASP A 113 -13.20 0.48 -10.34
C ASP A 113 -12.71 -0.71 -11.19
N ILE A 114 -12.08 -1.66 -10.48
CA ILE A 114 -11.67 -2.96 -10.99
C ILE A 114 -12.73 -4.02 -10.71
N ARG A 115 -13.69 -3.78 -9.77
CA ARG A 115 -14.75 -4.74 -9.49
C ARG A 115 -15.65 -4.88 -10.72
N PRO A 116 -15.81 -6.09 -11.23
CA PRO A 116 -16.77 -6.38 -12.28
C PRO A 116 -18.20 -6.33 -11.71
N ASP A 117 -19.12 -5.76 -12.47
CA ASP A 117 -20.54 -5.67 -12.07
C ASP A 117 -21.31 -6.97 -12.37
N TYR A 118 -20.83 -7.79 -13.31
CA TYR A 118 -21.47 -9.03 -13.75
C TYR A 118 -20.46 -9.97 -14.42
N ALA A 119 -20.83 -11.24 -14.52
CA ALA A 119 -20.22 -12.24 -15.38
C ALA A 119 -21.21 -12.69 -16.46
N ASN A 120 -20.74 -12.89 -17.70
CA ASN A 120 -21.57 -13.50 -18.73
C ASN A 120 -21.32 -15.00 -18.77
N ILE A 121 -22.36 -15.81 -18.59
CA ILE A 121 -22.33 -17.27 -18.79
C ILE A 121 -23.15 -17.64 -20.00
N GLU A 122 -22.75 -18.68 -20.74
CA GLU A 122 -23.47 -19.18 -21.88
C GLU A 122 -24.44 -20.28 -21.44
N GLN A 123 -25.76 -19.99 -21.49
CA GLN A 123 -26.83 -20.97 -21.26
C GLN A 123 -27.74 -21.06 -22.50
N ASP A 124 -27.92 -22.27 -23.00
CA ASP A 124 -28.76 -22.54 -24.20
C ASP A 124 -28.41 -21.67 -25.43
N GLY A 125 -27.11 -21.36 -25.63
CA GLY A 125 -26.62 -20.54 -26.73
C GLY A 125 -26.91 -19.04 -26.60
N LYS A 126 -27.32 -18.57 -25.41
CA LYS A 126 -27.50 -17.15 -25.09
C LYS A 126 -26.59 -16.76 -23.94
N LEU A 127 -26.09 -15.52 -24.01
CA LEU A 127 -25.33 -14.95 -22.90
C LEU A 127 -26.29 -14.41 -21.84
N GLU A 128 -26.17 -14.93 -20.63
CA GLU A 128 -26.90 -14.47 -19.46
C GLU A 128 -25.93 -13.74 -18.51
N LYS A 129 -26.38 -12.57 -18.03
CA LYS A 129 -25.61 -11.79 -17.02
C LYS A 129 -26.00 -12.25 -15.63
N VAL A 130 -25.02 -12.77 -14.90
CA VAL A 130 -25.18 -13.23 -13.52
C VAL A 130 -24.29 -12.41 -12.59
N ASP A 131 -24.62 -12.41 -11.30
CA ASP A 131 -23.73 -11.85 -10.30
C ASP A 131 -22.45 -12.71 -10.23
N PRO A 132 -21.25 -12.12 -10.23
CA PRO A 132 -20.01 -12.88 -10.09
C PRO A 132 -19.95 -13.78 -8.84
N ASP A 133 -20.64 -13.41 -7.77
CA ASP A 133 -20.73 -14.20 -6.54
C ASP A 133 -21.52 -15.53 -6.73
N GLU A 134 -22.30 -15.66 -7.80
CA GLU A 134 -23.09 -16.85 -8.12
C GLU A 134 -22.35 -17.83 -9.07
N VAL A 135 -21.15 -17.47 -9.54
CA VAL A 135 -20.40 -18.28 -10.51
C VAL A 135 -19.53 -19.31 -9.78
N GLU A 136 -19.79 -20.59 -10.03
CA GLU A 136 -19.03 -21.70 -9.46
C GLU A 136 -17.67 -21.90 -10.16
N VAL A 137 -16.71 -22.49 -9.45
CA VAL A 137 -15.41 -22.89 -10.01
C VAL A 137 -15.59 -23.91 -11.13
N GLY A 138 -14.90 -23.70 -12.25
CA GLY A 138 -14.98 -24.55 -13.45
C GLY A 138 -16.04 -24.09 -14.46
N THR A 139 -16.82 -23.05 -14.15
CA THR A 139 -17.79 -22.46 -15.09
C THR A 139 -17.06 -21.72 -16.22
N ILE A 140 -17.58 -21.81 -17.44
CA ILE A 140 -17.06 -21.05 -18.59
C ILE A 140 -17.77 -19.70 -18.62
N ILE A 141 -17.01 -18.65 -18.45
CA ILE A 141 -17.47 -17.26 -18.59
C ILE A 141 -17.03 -16.69 -19.95
N VAL A 142 -17.84 -15.82 -20.51
CA VAL A 142 -17.57 -15.16 -21.80
C VAL A 142 -17.30 -13.70 -21.56
N VAL A 143 -16.13 -13.22 -21.98
CA VAL A 143 -15.71 -11.83 -21.80
C VAL A 143 -15.57 -11.17 -23.15
N GLN A 144 -16.41 -10.18 -23.43
CA GLN A 144 -16.42 -9.43 -24.68
C GLN A 144 -15.39 -8.30 -24.67
N PRO A 145 -14.97 -7.78 -25.85
CA PRO A 145 -14.12 -6.60 -25.92
C PRO A 145 -14.72 -5.40 -25.17
N GLY A 146 -13.91 -4.74 -24.32
CA GLY A 146 -14.31 -3.65 -23.45
C GLY A 146 -14.84 -4.08 -22.08
N GLU A 147 -15.07 -5.37 -21.84
CA GLU A 147 -15.51 -5.89 -20.54
C GLU A 147 -14.34 -6.22 -19.63
N LYS A 148 -14.59 -6.15 -18.32
CA LYS A 148 -13.64 -6.61 -17.29
C LYS A 148 -13.76 -8.12 -17.13
N ILE A 149 -12.64 -8.81 -16.92
CA ILE A 149 -12.62 -10.22 -16.53
C ILE A 149 -13.18 -10.32 -15.11
N PRO A 150 -14.28 -11.04 -14.87
CA PRO A 150 -14.93 -11.04 -13.58
C PRO A 150 -14.26 -11.92 -12.53
N ILE A 151 -13.69 -13.05 -12.93
CA ILE A 151 -13.10 -14.06 -12.03
C ILE A 151 -11.82 -14.59 -12.65
N ASP A 152 -10.85 -14.95 -11.80
CA ASP A 152 -9.59 -15.55 -12.26
C ASP A 152 -9.85 -16.89 -12.95
N GLY A 153 -9.11 -17.17 -14.04
CA GLY A 153 -9.32 -18.40 -14.80
C GLY A 153 -8.27 -18.64 -15.88
N THR A 154 -8.51 -19.66 -16.69
CA THR A 154 -7.68 -20.04 -17.82
C THR A 154 -8.44 -19.87 -19.12
N ILE A 155 -7.83 -19.30 -20.14
CA ILE A 155 -8.45 -19.12 -21.46
C ILE A 155 -8.62 -20.48 -22.13
N GLU A 156 -9.85 -20.87 -22.45
CA GLU A 156 -10.17 -22.09 -23.22
C GLU A 156 -10.32 -21.81 -24.70
N ASP A 157 -10.85 -20.64 -25.06
CA ASP A 157 -11.07 -20.27 -26.45
C ASP A 157 -10.91 -18.76 -26.63
N GLY A 158 -10.40 -18.36 -27.79
CA GLY A 158 -10.17 -16.97 -28.15
C GLY A 158 -8.74 -16.48 -27.93
N ASN A 159 -8.44 -15.36 -28.60
CA ASN A 159 -7.19 -14.62 -28.43
C ASN A 159 -7.52 -13.14 -28.30
N SER A 160 -6.83 -12.44 -27.43
CA SER A 160 -7.05 -11.01 -27.22
C SER A 160 -5.80 -10.32 -26.66
N THR A 161 -5.90 -9.01 -26.49
CA THR A 161 -4.98 -8.21 -25.67
C THR A 161 -5.72 -7.74 -24.41
N LEU A 162 -5.04 -7.81 -23.27
CA LEU A 162 -5.59 -7.44 -21.97
C LEU A 162 -4.94 -6.13 -21.50
N ASN A 163 -5.76 -5.19 -21.09
CA ASN A 163 -5.30 -4.00 -20.38
C ASN A 163 -5.25 -4.30 -18.88
N THR A 164 -4.04 -4.34 -18.33
CA THR A 164 -3.77 -4.62 -16.92
C THR A 164 -3.52 -3.35 -16.10
N SER A 165 -3.60 -2.16 -16.72
CA SER A 165 -3.17 -0.89 -16.12
C SER A 165 -3.88 -0.55 -14.82
N ALA A 166 -5.13 -0.97 -14.65
CA ALA A 166 -5.89 -0.76 -13.41
C ALA A 166 -5.33 -1.56 -12.22
N LEU A 167 -4.67 -2.69 -12.49
CA LEU A 167 -4.08 -3.57 -11.48
C LEU A 167 -2.59 -3.29 -11.31
N THR A 168 -1.84 -3.31 -12.40
CA THR A 168 -0.37 -3.23 -12.36
C THR A 168 0.16 -1.80 -12.49
N GLY A 169 -0.65 -0.87 -12.99
CA GLY A 169 -0.21 0.47 -13.36
C GLY A 169 0.60 0.54 -14.67
N GLU A 170 0.77 -0.60 -15.36
CA GLU A 170 1.44 -0.66 -16.67
C GLU A 170 0.49 -0.25 -17.79
N SER A 171 0.97 0.63 -18.68
CA SER A 171 0.15 1.11 -19.81
C SER A 171 0.20 0.22 -21.05
N LEU A 172 1.11 -0.76 -21.10
CA LEU A 172 1.24 -1.67 -22.25
C LEU A 172 0.27 -2.84 -22.10
N PRO A 173 -0.61 -3.09 -23.09
CA PRO A 173 -1.46 -4.26 -23.12
C PRO A 173 -0.65 -5.55 -23.19
N ARG A 174 -1.11 -6.61 -22.54
CA ARG A 174 -0.54 -7.96 -22.57
C ARG A 174 -1.31 -8.84 -23.54
N ASP A 175 -0.62 -9.54 -24.42
CA ASP A 175 -1.25 -10.56 -25.27
C ASP A 175 -1.72 -11.76 -24.44
N ALA A 176 -2.89 -12.29 -24.80
CA ALA A 176 -3.53 -13.41 -24.14
C ALA A 176 -4.09 -14.41 -25.16
N LYS A 177 -3.76 -15.69 -24.99
CA LYS A 177 -4.08 -16.80 -25.88
C LYS A 177 -4.57 -18.01 -25.10
N VAL A 178 -5.11 -18.98 -25.81
CA VAL A 178 -5.58 -20.25 -25.25
C VAL A 178 -4.48 -20.91 -24.40
N GLY A 179 -4.84 -21.31 -23.18
CA GLY A 179 -3.97 -21.90 -22.18
C GLY A 179 -3.30 -20.90 -21.23
N ASP A 180 -3.39 -19.59 -21.49
CA ASP A 180 -2.87 -18.58 -20.59
C ASP A 180 -3.79 -18.37 -19.37
N GLU A 181 -3.20 -18.17 -18.21
CA GLU A 181 -3.92 -17.75 -17.01
C GLU A 181 -4.22 -16.25 -17.06
N VAL A 182 -5.45 -15.91 -16.71
CA VAL A 182 -5.93 -14.53 -16.65
C VAL A 182 -6.52 -14.23 -15.28
N ILE A 183 -6.37 -12.98 -14.88
CA ILE A 183 -6.79 -12.49 -13.56
C ILE A 183 -7.98 -11.54 -13.67
N SER A 184 -8.84 -11.58 -12.69
CA SER A 184 -9.98 -10.69 -12.57
C SER A 184 -9.56 -9.21 -12.52
N GLY A 185 -10.39 -8.31 -13.06
CA GLY A 185 -10.12 -6.88 -13.12
C GLY A 185 -9.33 -6.40 -14.34
N CYS A 186 -8.71 -7.28 -15.12
CA CYS A 186 -8.18 -6.92 -16.44
C CYS A 186 -9.31 -6.58 -17.41
N ILE A 187 -9.09 -5.61 -18.30
CA ILE A 187 -10.05 -5.26 -19.34
C ILE A 187 -9.67 -5.98 -20.64
N ASN A 188 -10.60 -6.75 -21.18
CA ASN A 188 -10.46 -7.38 -22.48
C ASN A 188 -10.55 -6.33 -23.60
N MET A 189 -9.57 -6.28 -24.53
CA MET A 189 -9.47 -5.18 -25.50
C MET A 189 -9.98 -5.52 -26.89
N THR A 190 -9.71 -6.71 -27.42
CA THR A 190 -9.85 -6.96 -28.86
C THR A 190 -10.74 -8.15 -29.22
N GLY A 191 -10.46 -9.33 -28.70
CA GLY A 191 -11.19 -10.58 -29.05
C GLY A 191 -12.18 -11.01 -27.98
N VAL A 192 -13.12 -11.88 -28.33
CA VAL A 192 -13.97 -12.55 -27.33
C VAL A 192 -13.16 -13.66 -26.68
N LEU A 193 -13.19 -13.74 -25.36
CA LEU A 193 -12.50 -14.78 -24.60
C LEU A 193 -13.53 -15.67 -23.90
N LYS A 194 -13.33 -17.00 -23.99
CA LYS A 194 -14.01 -17.97 -23.12
C LYS A 194 -13.00 -18.42 -22.07
N ILE A 195 -13.33 -18.19 -20.82
CA ILE A 195 -12.43 -18.38 -19.68
C ILE A 195 -13.09 -19.38 -18.75
N ARG A 196 -12.37 -20.45 -18.39
CA ARG A 196 -12.78 -21.39 -17.34
C ARG A 196 -12.33 -20.85 -16.00
N THR A 197 -13.25 -20.61 -15.10
CA THR A 197 -12.96 -20.08 -13.75
C THR A 197 -12.16 -21.08 -12.94
N THR A 198 -11.12 -20.60 -12.25
CA THR A 198 -10.26 -21.40 -11.37
C THR A 198 -10.49 -21.13 -9.89
N LYS A 199 -11.21 -20.06 -9.58
CA LYS A 199 -11.53 -19.61 -8.20
C LYS A 199 -12.98 -19.17 -8.11
N GLU A 200 -13.53 -19.09 -6.89
CA GLU A 200 -14.75 -18.36 -6.59
C GLU A 200 -14.48 -16.84 -6.63
N PHE A 201 -15.51 -16.03 -6.84
CA PHE A 201 -15.35 -14.57 -6.90
C PHE A 201 -14.74 -13.98 -5.62
N GLY A 202 -15.15 -14.45 -4.44
CA GLY A 202 -14.61 -14.02 -3.15
C GLY A 202 -13.09 -14.30 -2.99
N GLU A 203 -12.57 -15.31 -3.69
CA GLU A 203 -11.16 -15.68 -3.70
C GLU A 203 -10.39 -15.10 -4.91
N SER A 204 -11.08 -14.38 -5.79
CA SER A 204 -10.47 -13.77 -6.98
C SER A 204 -9.46 -12.69 -6.61
N THR A 205 -8.52 -12.43 -7.50
CA THR A 205 -7.49 -11.40 -7.32
C THR A 205 -8.10 -10.03 -7.03
N VAL A 206 -9.15 -9.63 -7.74
CA VAL A 206 -9.87 -8.37 -7.50
C VAL A 206 -10.47 -8.33 -6.09
N SER A 207 -11.16 -9.38 -5.68
CA SER A 207 -11.80 -9.44 -4.35
C SER A 207 -10.77 -9.29 -3.23
N LYS A 208 -9.64 -9.98 -3.34
CA LYS A 208 -8.53 -9.88 -2.37
C LYS A 208 -7.91 -8.48 -2.33
N ILE A 209 -7.71 -7.86 -3.49
CA ILE A 209 -7.20 -6.47 -3.57
C ILE A 209 -8.18 -5.51 -2.88
N LEU A 210 -9.47 -5.63 -3.16
CA LEU A 210 -10.51 -4.80 -2.56
C LEU A 210 -10.53 -4.95 -1.04
N ASP A 211 -10.50 -6.18 -0.54
CA ASP A 211 -10.46 -6.49 0.90
C ASP A 211 -9.21 -5.91 1.59
N LEU A 212 -8.03 -6.06 0.96
CA LEU A 212 -6.79 -5.50 1.47
C LEU A 212 -6.83 -3.98 1.61
N VAL A 213 -7.41 -3.29 0.64
CA VAL A 213 -7.52 -1.81 0.68
C VAL A 213 -8.60 -1.37 1.66
N GLU A 214 -9.75 -2.04 1.72
CA GLU A 214 -10.82 -1.74 2.65
C GLU A 214 -10.35 -1.96 4.11
N ASN A 215 -9.66 -3.05 4.37
CA ASN A 215 -9.13 -3.40 5.68
C ASN A 215 -7.82 -2.68 6.05
N SER A 216 -7.14 -2.03 5.09
CA SER A 216 -5.91 -1.27 5.36
C SER A 216 -6.09 -0.17 6.41
N SER A 217 -7.32 0.31 6.61
CA SER A 217 -7.66 1.29 7.63
C SER A 217 -7.66 0.77 9.07
N SER A 218 -7.63 -0.56 9.27
CA SER A 218 -7.68 -1.18 10.60
C SER A 218 -6.34 -1.12 11.33
N LYS A 219 -5.22 -1.12 10.62
CA LYS A 219 -3.85 -1.10 11.17
C LYS A 219 -3.30 0.32 11.23
N LYS A 220 -3.57 1.02 12.34
CA LYS A 220 -3.16 2.43 12.56
C LYS A 220 -1.67 2.59 12.73
N SER A 221 -1.12 3.65 12.14
CA SER A 221 0.27 4.08 12.29
C SER A 221 0.58 4.55 13.73
N ARG A 222 1.86 4.65 14.06
CA ARG A 222 2.30 5.25 15.34
C ARG A 222 1.85 6.70 15.43
N SER A 223 1.92 7.44 14.32
CA SER A 223 1.48 8.83 14.23
C SER A 223 -0.02 8.97 14.51
N GLU A 224 -0.88 8.10 13.97
CA GLU A 224 -2.33 8.09 14.28
C GLU A 224 -2.62 7.71 15.72
N ASN A 225 -1.90 6.73 16.27
CA ASN A 225 -2.02 6.34 17.67
C ASN A 225 -1.55 7.45 18.62
N PHE A 226 -0.48 8.18 18.25
CA PHE A 226 -0.01 9.34 19.00
C PHE A 226 -1.09 10.42 19.07
N ILE A 227 -1.71 10.77 17.94
CA ILE A 227 -2.79 11.78 17.91
C ILE A 227 -3.98 11.35 18.78
N SER A 228 -4.37 10.08 18.70
CA SER A 228 -5.47 9.57 19.54
C SER A 228 -5.15 9.64 21.05
N LYS A 229 -3.91 9.36 21.43
CA LYS A 229 -3.42 9.52 22.81
C LYS A 229 -3.31 11.00 23.19
N PHE A 230 -2.73 11.82 22.31
CA PHE A 230 -2.57 13.25 22.53
C PHE A 230 -3.93 13.92 22.81
N ALA A 231 -4.93 13.69 21.97
CA ALA A 231 -6.27 14.27 22.18
C ALA A 231 -6.87 13.91 23.53
N ARG A 232 -6.64 12.68 24.02
CA ARG A 232 -7.15 12.21 25.33
C ARG A 232 -6.61 13.02 26.52
N TYR A 233 -5.36 13.47 26.48
CA TYR A 233 -4.73 14.26 27.54
C TYR A 233 -4.86 15.76 27.30
N TYR A 234 -4.75 16.16 26.07
CA TYR A 234 -4.77 17.56 25.65
C TYR A 234 -6.12 18.23 25.97
N THR A 235 -7.24 17.61 25.62
CA THR A 235 -8.56 18.23 25.79
C THR A 235 -8.92 18.50 27.26
N PRO A 236 -8.73 17.57 28.20
CA PRO A 236 -8.90 17.89 29.63
C PRO A 236 -7.97 19.01 30.12
N ALA A 237 -6.68 18.98 29.71
CA ALA A 237 -5.71 20.00 30.10
C ALA A 237 -6.15 21.39 29.66
N VAL A 238 -6.64 21.51 28.43
CA VAL A 238 -7.20 22.74 27.89
C VAL A 238 -8.43 23.22 28.65
N CYS A 239 -9.38 22.32 28.97
CA CYS A 239 -10.56 22.67 29.76
C CYS A 239 -10.19 23.22 31.13
N TYR A 240 -9.24 22.58 31.81
CA TYR A 240 -8.75 23.09 33.10
C TYR A 240 -8.03 24.42 32.95
N SER A 241 -7.22 24.61 31.91
CA SER A 241 -6.53 25.89 31.64
C SER A 241 -7.53 27.01 31.36
N ALA A 242 -8.60 26.73 30.60
CA ALA A 242 -9.68 27.67 30.35
C ALA A 242 -10.41 28.06 31.64
N LEU A 243 -10.68 27.07 32.53
CA LEU A 243 -11.29 27.33 33.84
C LEU A 243 -10.38 28.21 34.70
N VAL A 244 -9.09 27.92 34.75
CA VAL A 244 -8.08 28.73 35.43
C VAL A 244 -8.05 30.15 34.89
N LEU A 245 -8.10 30.31 33.56
CA LEU A 245 -8.14 31.63 32.91
C LEU A 245 -9.43 32.40 33.19
N ALA A 246 -10.56 31.72 33.32
CA ALA A 246 -11.83 32.35 33.68
C ALA A 246 -11.92 32.83 35.16
N VAL A 247 -11.22 32.14 36.08
CA VAL A 247 -11.41 32.33 37.52
C VAL A 247 -10.24 33.05 38.19
N ILE A 248 -9.01 32.65 37.92
CA ILE A 248 -7.85 33.16 38.68
C ILE A 248 -7.57 34.65 38.41
N PRO A 249 -7.51 35.14 37.17
CA PRO A 249 -7.21 36.56 36.92
C PRO A 249 -8.26 37.52 37.50
N PRO A 250 -9.59 37.30 37.39
CA PRO A 250 -10.58 38.11 38.06
C PRO A 250 -10.41 38.15 39.60
N LEU A 251 -10.13 37.00 40.21
CA LEU A 251 -9.88 36.92 41.66
C LEU A 251 -8.60 37.67 42.04
N CYS A 252 -7.52 37.55 41.29
CA CYS A 252 -6.27 38.29 41.53
C CYS A 252 -6.49 39.81 41.42
N ARG A 253 -7.25 40.26 40.40
CA ARG A 253 -7.59 41.69 40.24
C ARG A 253 -8.37 42.20 41.44
N MET A 254 -9.34 41.45 41.92
CA MET A 254 -10.16 41.82 43.08
C MET A 254 -9.38 41.80 44.38
N LEU A 255 -8.63 40.70 44.66
CA LEU A 255 -8.03 40.44 45.98
C LEU A 255 -6.67 41.16 46.15
N PHE A 256 -5.85 41.27 45.11
CA PHE A 256 -4.48 41.77 45.21
C PHE A 256 -4.31 43.17 44.62
N MET A 257 -5.13 43.52 43.60
CA MET A 257 -4.98 44.81 42.91
C MET A 257 -6.07 45.85 43.28
N GLY A 258 -7.14 45.43 43.96
CA GLY A 258 -8.28 46.30 44.30
C GLY A 258 -9.03 46.85 43.08
N LEU A 259 -8.91 46.15 41.94
CA LEU A 259 -9.55 46.53 40.67
C LEU A 259 -10.87 45.77 40.46
N SER A 260 -11.71 46.27 39.55
CA SER A 260 -12.90 45.54 39.14
C SER A 260 -12.50 44.17 38.56
N PRO A 261 -13.22 43.07 38.89
CA PRO A 261 -12.85 41.73 38.49
C PRO A 261 -13.03 41.46 36.97
N GLU A 262 -13.87 42.20 36.28
CA GLU A 262 -14.15 42.08 34.83
C GLU A 262 -14.46 40.61 34.40
N TRP A 263 -15.32 39.95 35.12
CA TRP A 263 -15.68 38.54 34.89
C TRP A 263 -16.10 38.25 33.46
N GLY A 264 -16.86 39.17 32.82
CA GLY A 264 -17.32 39.01 31.44
C GLY A 264 -16.14 38.83 30.46
N ASP A 265 -15.14 39.72 30.56
CA ASP A 265 -13.96 39.69 29.66
C ASP A 265 -13.12 38.43 29.86
N TRP A 266 -12.89 38.00 31.10
CA TRP A 266 -12.10 36.81 31.38
C TRP A 266 -12.83 35.52 31.00
N ILE A 267 -14.15 35.45 31.18
CA ILE A 267 -14.96 34.35 30.69
C ILE A 267 -14.94 34.32 29.14
N TYR A 268 -15.08 35.47 28.46
CA TYR A 268 -15.00 35.57 27.01
C TYR A 268 -13.64 35.07 26.50
N ARG A 269 -12.53 35.48 27.13
CA ARG A 269 -11.19 34.97 26.80
C ARG A 269 -11.07 33.47 27.00
N ALA A 270 -11.62 32.92 28.08
CA ALA A 270 -11.63 31.49 28.34
C ALA A 270 -12.45 30.72 27.29
N LEU A 271 -13.61 31.24 26.86
CA LEU A 271 -14.42 30.65 25.79
C LEU A 271 -13.70 30.69 24.44
N THR A 272 -13.07 31.82 24.11
CA THR A 272 -12.22 31.96 22.92
C THR A 272 -11.07 30.97 22.93
N PHE A 273 -10.41 30.80 24.10
CA PHE A 273 -9.34 29.80 24.29
C PHE A 273 -9.83 28.37 24.07
N LEU A 274 -11.05 28.02 24.51
CA LEU A 274 -11.66 26.71 24.25
C LEU A 274 -11.88 26.46 22.75
N VAL A 275 -12.38 27.45 22.00
CA VAL A 275 -12.61 27.32 20.55
C VAL A 275 -11.29 27.09 19.81
N ILE A 276 -10.24 27.90 20.11
CA ILE A 276 -8.92 27.74 19.49
C ILE A 276 -8.34 26.36 19.72
N SER A 277 -8.64 25.75 20.86
CA SER A 277 -7.97 24.54 21.34
C SER A 277 -8.40 23.25 20.65
N CYS A 278 -9.46 23.23 19.84
CA CYS A 278 -9.89 22.01 19.17
C CYS A 278 -8.76 21.44 18.27
N PRO A 279 -8.30 20.18 18.44
CA PRO A 279 -7.26 19.59 17.60
C PRO A 279 -7.78 19.09 16.25
N CYS A 280 -8.90 19.65 15.72
CA CYS A 280 -9.64 19.17 14.56
C CYS A 280 -8.75 18.98 13.33
N ALA A 281 -7.84 19.93 13.06
CA ALA A 281 -6.92 19.87 11.92
C ALA A 281 -6.01 18.62 11.97
N LEU A 282 -5.52 18.24 13.14
CA LEU A 282 -4.64 17.07 13.31
C LEU A 282 -5.40 15.75 13.21
N VAL A 283 -6.54 15.67 13.91
CA VAL A 283 -7.37 14.46 13.97
C VAL A 283 -7.87 14.04 12.59
N ILE A 284 -8.04 15.00 11.68
CA ILE A 284 -8.57 14.77 10.34
C ILE A 284 -7.48 14.61 9.30
N SER A 285 -6.52 15.53 9.26
CA SER A 285 -5.55 15.59 8.17
C SER A 285 -4.57 14.42 8.16
N ILE A 286 -4.24 13.86 9.33
CA ILE A 286 -3.26 12.78 9.44
C ILE A 286 -3.81 11.47 8.88
N PRO A 287 -4.96 10.92 9.33
CA PRO A 287 -5.55 9.75 8.70
C PRO A 287 -5.82 9.98 7.20
N LEU A 288 -6.28 11.17 6.83
CA LEU A 288 -6.53 11.51 5.42
C LEU A 288 -5.25 11.46 4.58
N SER A 289 -4.11 11.92 5.12
CA SER A 289 -2.81 11.83 4.44
C SER A 289 -2.39 10.38 4.20
N PHE A 290 -2.58 9.49 5.19
CA PHE A 290 -2.28 8.08 5.04
C PHE A 290 -3.22 7.41 4.03
N PHE A 291 -4.53 7.66 4.10
CA PHE A 291 -5.49 7.13 3.13
C PHE A 291 -5.15 7.57 1.71
N ALA A 292 -4.85 8.86 1.53
CA ALA A 292 -4.45 9.38 0.24
C ALA A 292 -3.09 8.80 -0.22
N GLY A 293 -2.16 8.54 0.70
CA GLY A 293 -0.87 7.91 0.43
C GLY A 293 -1.02 6.45 -0.01
N ILE A 294 -1.86 5.67 0.67
CA ILE A 294 -2.18 4.28 0.31
C ILE A 294 -2.88 4.23 -1.06
N GLY A 295 -3.87 5.10 -1.29
CA GLY A 295 -4.54 5.20 -2.59
C GLY A 295 -3.61 5.62 -3.71
N GLY A 296 -2.71 6.58 -3.46
CA GLY A 296 -1.67 6.98 -4.41
C GLY A 296 -0.70 5.86 -4.75
N ALA A 297 -0.31 5.05 -3.76
CA ALA A 297 0.54 3.87 -3.94
C ALA A 297 -0.17 2.79 -4.78
N SER A 298 -1.42 2.50 -4.46
CA SER A 298 -2.26 1.53 -5.20
C SER A 298 -2.35 1.87 -6.68
N ASN A 299 -2.54 3.15 -7.04
CA ASN A 299 -2.53 3.63 -8.42
C ASN A 299 -1.21 3.41 -9.18
N GLN A 300 -0.15 3.11 -8.47
CA GLN A 300 1.15 2.80 -9.04
C GLN A 300 1.46 1.30 -8.96
N GLY A 301 0.43 0.46 -8.69
CA GLY A 301 0.59 -0.99 -8.55
C GLY A 301 1.32 -1.40 -7.26
N VAL A 302 1.27 -0.57 -6.21
CA VAL A 302 1.86 -0.85 -4.90
C VAL A 302 0.76 -0.89 -3.85
N LEU A 303 0.39 -2.08 -3.40
CA LEU A 303 -0.59 -2.28 -2.34
C LEU A 303 0.07 -2.24 -0.97
N VAL A 304 -0.38 -1.35 -0.10
CA VAL A 304 0.09 -1.23 1.28
C VAL A 304 -1.05 -1.60 2.23
N LYS A 305 -0.85 -2.62 3.06
CA LYS A 305 -1.89 -3.19 3.93
C LYS A 305 -2.24 -2.37 5.16
N GLY A 306 -1.65 -1.19 5.34
CA GLY A 306 -1.97 -0.33 6.47
C GLY A 306 -1.10 0.91 6.58
N SER A 307 -1.59 1.91 7.32
CA SER A 307 -0.85 3.16 7.55
C SER A 307 0.43 2.96 8.36
N ASN A 308 0.45 1.98 9.28
CA ASN A 308 1.65 1.58 10.01
C ASN A 308 2.77 1.08 9.08
N TYR A 309 2.42 0.35 8.02
CA TYR A 309 3.39 -0.15 7.05
C TYR A 309 3.93 0.97 6.16
N LEU A 310 3.07 1.93 5.79
CA LEU A 310 3.52 3.12 5.05
C LEU A 310 4.51 3.96 5.90
N GLU A 311 4.24 4.11 7.21
CA GLU A 311 5.15 4.77 8.14
C GLU A 311 6.48 4.01 8.24
N THR A 312 6.44 2.67 8.44
CA THR A 312 7.64 1.82 8.52
C THR A 312 8.45 1.89 7.22
N LEU A 313 7.80 1.80 6.06
CA LEU A 313 8.43 1.89 4.75
C LEU A 313 9.19 3.23 4.56
N SER A 314 8.65 4.33 5.10
CA SER A 314 9.32 5.64 5.05
C SER A 314 10.63 5.70 5.83
N GLN A 315 10.75 4.86 6.87
CA GLN A 315 11.91 4.78 7.76
C GLN A 315 12.91 3.69 7.33
N THR A 316 12.61 2.96 6.25
CA THR A 316 13.47 1.90 5.73
C THR A 316 14.83 2.44 5.29
N LYS A 317 15.88 1.80 5.78
CA LYS A 317 17.30 2.10 5.50
C LYS A 317 18.04 0.88 4.98
N ILE A 318 17.58 -0.31 5.31
CA ILE A 318 18.16 -1.59 4.93
C ILE A 318 17.13 -2.31 4.06
N VAL A 319 17.55 -2.77 2.87
CA VAL A 319 16.72 -3.60 2.01
C VAL A 319 17.44 -4.91 1.74
N VAL A 320 16.80 -5.99 2.09
CA VAL A 320 17.27 -7.36 1.92
C VAL A 320 16.46 -8.01 0.82
N PHE A 321 17.12 -8.58 -0.17
CA PHE A 321 16.49 -9.23 -1.32
C PHE A 321 16.70 -10.73 -1.29
N ASP A 322 15.66 -11.51 -1.57
CA ASP A 322 15.91 -12.82 -2.16
C ASP A 322 16.45 -12.66 -3.58
N LYS A 323 17.24 -13.62 -4.05
CA LYS A 323 17.75 -13.60 -5.42
C LYS A 323 16.69 -14.07 -6.42
N THR A 324 16.26 -15.33 -6.24
CA THR A 324 15.47 -16.07 -7.24
C THR A 324 14.01 -15.61 -7.23
N GLY A 325 13.45 -15.32 -8.43
CA GLY A 325 12.08 -14.80 -8.52
C GLY A 325 11.94 -13.32 -8.13
N THR A 326 12.90 -12.74 -7.39
CA THR A 326 12.88 -11.35 -6.91
C THR A 326 13.74 -10.43 -7.76
N MET A 327 15.05 -10.64 -7.81
CA MET A 327 15.99 -9.88 -8.64
C MET A 327 16.25 -10.57 -9.99
N THR A 328 15.92 -11.84 -10.07
CA THR A 328 15.96 -12.66 -11.28
C THR A 328 14.55 -13.15 -11.64
N LYS A 329 14.38 -13.65 -12.86
CA LYS A 329 13.08 -14.14 -13.34
C LYS A 329 12.68 -15.50 -12.76
N GLY A 330 13.58 -16.21 -12.06
CA GLY A 330 13.38 -17.60 -11.66
C GLY A 330 13.31 -18.57 -12.86
N VAL A 331 13.69 -18.08 -14.03
CA VAL A 331 13.72 -18.86 -15.27
C VAL A 331 15.16 -19.09 -15.67
N PHE A 332 15.50 -20.37 -15.74
CA PHE A 332 16.83 -20.80 -16.16
C PHE A 332 16.92 -20.78 -17.69
N GLU A 333 17.98 -20.21 -18.23
CA GLU A 333 18.29 -20.26 -19.66
C GLU A 333 19.73 -20.71 -19.90
N VAL A 334 19.94 -21.34 -21.05
CA VAL A 334 21.28 -21.70 -21.51
C VAL A 334 22.04 -20.42 -21.87
N SER A 335 23.06 -20.10 -21.06
CA SER A 335 23.88 -18.89 -21.21
C SER A 335 25.17 -19.14 -21.96
N GLY A 336 25.61 -20.39 -22.09
CA GLY A 336 26.80 -20.75 -22.86
C GLY A 336 26.91 -22.27 -23.08
N ILE A 337 27.56 -22.65 -24.15
CA ILE A 337 27.89 -24.03 -24.47
C ILE A 337 29.38 -24.10 -24.71
N HIS A 338 30.06 -24.96 -23.98
CA HIS A 338 31.49 -25.17 -24.10
C HIS A 338 31.76 -26.65 -24.37
N HIS A 339 32.38 -26.93 -25.47
CA HIS A 339 32.64 -28.29 -25.95
C HIS A 339 34.11 -28.54 -26.27
N ASN A 340 34.49 -29.80 -26.44
CA ASN A 340 35.82 -30.19 -26.84
C ASN A 340 35.91 -30.43 -28.35
N GLU A 341 35.05 -31.32 -28.88
CA GLU A 341 35.11 -31.80 -30.27
C GLU A 341 33.72 -31.94 -30.92
N MET A 342 32.66 -31.52 -30.26
CA MET A 342 31.28 -31.67 -30.72
C MET A 342 30.68 -30.29 -31.02
N GLU A 343 29.84 -30.16 -32.05
CA GLU A 343 29.11 -28.93 -32.32
C GLU A 343 28.12 -28.57 -31.24
N ASP A 344 27.96 -27.27 -30.92
CA ASP A 344 27.05 -26.73 -29.91
C ASP A 344 25.61 -27.28 -30.07
N ALA A 345 25.12 -27.26 -31.34
CA ALA A 345 23.77 -27.73 -31.63
C ALA A 345 23.57 -29.22 -31.30
N LYS A 346 24.61 -30.04 -31.52
CA LYS A 346 24.57 -31.48 -31.26
C LYS A 346 24.66 -31.79 -29.74
N LEU A 347 25.49 -31.04 -29.03
CA LEU A 347 25.62 -31.16 -27.59
C LEU A 347 24.30 -30.78 -26.91
N LEU A 348 23.65 -29.69 -27.35
CA LEU A 348 22.35 -29.25 -26.86
C LEU A 348 21.23 -30.24 -27.21
N GLU A 349 21.26 -30.83 -28.43
CA GLU A 349 20.32 -31.89 -28.81
C GLU A 349 20.42 -33.08 -27.83
N TYR A 350 21.60 -33.60 -27.61
CA TYR A 350 21.79 -34.71 -26.68
C TYR A 350 21.37 -34.39 -25.25
N ALA A 351 21.66 -33.19 -24.78
CA ALA A 351 21.23 -32.72 -23.46
C ALA A 351 19.69 -32.66 -23.35
N ALA A 352 19.01 -32.06 -24.33
CA ALA A 352 17.56 -31.94 -24.36
C ALA A 352 16.87 -33.31 -24.45
N TYR A 353 17.39 -34.22 -25.23
CA TYR A 353 16.87 -35.57 -25.35
C TYR A 353 17.12 -36.41 -24.08
N ALA A 354 18.32 -36.39 -23.47
CA ALA A 354 18.61 -37.09 -22.23
C ALA A 354 17.68 -36.64 -21.07
N GLU A 355 17.41 -35.35 -21.01
CA GLU A 355 16.59 -34.71 -19.98
C GLU A 355 15.09 -34.63 -20.33
N CYS A 356 14.63 -35.33 -21.39
CA CYS A 356 13.27 -35.15 -21.93
C CYS A 356 12.14 -35.63 -21.01
N SER A 357 12.45 -36.49 -20.04
CA SER A 357 11.50 -37.05 -19.07
C SER A 357 11.54 -36.38 -17.70
N SER A 358 12.54 -35.56 -17.43
CA SER A 358 12.69 -34.85 -16.16
C SER A 358 11.84 -33.58 -16.12
N SER A 359 11.18 -33.36 -14.99
CA SER A 359 10.41 -32.14 -14.72
C SER A 359 11.26 -31.01 -14.11
N HIS A 360 12.55 -31.25 -13.91
CA HIS A 360 13.46 -30.29 -13.27
C HIS A 360 13.58 -29.00 -14.09
N PRO A 361 13.66 -27.81 -13.47
CA PRO A 361 13.78 -26.52 -14.19
C PRO A 361 14.95 -26.45 -15.17
N ILE A 362 16.09 -27.07 -14.82
CA ILE A 362 17.27 -27.18 -15.70
C ILE A 362 16.91 -27.97 -16.96
N SER A 363 16.23 -29.11 -16.81
CA SER A 363 15.80 -29.96 -17.93
C SER A 363 14.87 -29.22 -18.88
N LYS A 364 13.91 -28.46 -18.34
CA LYS A 364 13.01 -27.60 -19.13
C LYS A 364 13.78 -26.51 -19.88
N SER A 365 14.83 -25.92 -19.29
CA SER A 365 15.63 -24.90 -19.94
C SER A 365 16.42 -25.48 -21.12
N LEU A 366 16.98 -26.68 -21.00
CA LEU A 366 17.67 -27.39 -22.08
C LEU A 366 16.72 -27.72 -23.23
N GLN A 367 15.52 -28.22 -22.91
CA GLN A 367 14.49 -28.52 -23.92
C GLN A 367 14.03 -27.26 -24.65
N LYS A 368 13.80 -26.14 -23.89
CA LYS A 368 13.43 -24.84 -24.47
C LYS A 368 14.53 -24.29 -25.38
N ALA A 369 15.79 -24.38 -24.97
CA ALA A 369 16.92 -23.90 -25.75
C ALA A 369 17.09 -24.70 -27.05
N TYR A 370 16.83 -26.01 -27.04
CA TYR A 370 16.81 -26.85 -28.22
C TYR A 370 15.76 -26.40 -29.25
N GLY A 371 14.58 -25.95 -28.80
CA GLY A 371 13.56 -25.26 -29.60
C GLY A 371 12.89 -26.09 -30.69
N LYS A 372 13.12 -27.42 -30.74
CA LYS A 372 12.50 -28.34 -31.68
C LYS A 372 11.68 -29.39 -30.93
N PRO A 373 10.63 -29.95 -31.55
CA PRO A 373 9.87 -31.06 -30.97
C PRO A 373 10.80 -32.22 -30.61
N ILE A 374 10.68 -32.77 -29.40
CA ILE A 374 11.46 -33.91 -28.92
C ILE A 374 10.70 -35.18 -29.20
N ASP A 375 11.27 -36.02 -30.08
CA ASP A 375 10.76 -37.36 -30.34
C ASP A 375 11.26 -38.33 -29.26
N ARG A 376 10.41 -38.62 -28.29
CA ARG A 376 10.75 -39.53 -27.18
C ARG A 376 11.06 -40.95 -27.61
N SER A 377 10.66 -41.36 -28.82
CA SER A 377 10.99 -42.74 -29.31
C SER A 377 12.47 -42.93 -29.55
N ARG A 378 13.24 -41.84 -29.70
CA ARG A 378 14.71 -41.87 -29.89
C ARG A 378 15.48 -42.09 -28.58
N VAL A 379 14.76 -42.07 -27.40
CA VAL A 379 15.39 -42.15 -26.08
C VAL A 379 15.00 -43.44 -25.41
N THR A 380 16.00 -44.20 -24.95
CA THR A 380 15.82 -45.45 -24.22
C THR A 380 16.73 -45.46 -22.98
N ASP A 381 16.49 -46.42 -22.07
CA ASP A 381 17.32 -46.68 -20.88
C ASP A 381 17.59 -45.39 -20.03
N ILE A 382 16.53 -44.62 -19.75
CA ILE A 382 16.63 -43.40 -18.93
C ILE A 382 16.79 -43.79 -17.45
N GLU A 383 17.92 -43.36 -16.86
CA GLU A 383 18.21 -43.51 -15.44
C GLU A 383 18.43 -42.12 -14.82
N GLU A 384 17.50 -41.67 -13.99
CA GLU A 384 17.64 -40.42 -13.24
C GLU A 384 18.32 -40.70 -11.88
N ILE A 385 19.47 -40.06 -11.66
CA ILE A 385 20.26 -40.19 -10.44
C ILE A 385 20.06 -38.96 -9.60
N GLY A 386 19.20 -39.04 -8.59
CA GLY A 386 18.80 -37.93 -7.74
C GLY A 386 20.00 -37.09 -7.24
N GLY A 387 19.96 -35.79 -7.47
CA GLY A 387 21.02 -34.84 -7.09
C GLY A 387 22.32 -34.92 -7.90
N ASN A 388 22.40 -35.77 -8.96
CA ASN A 388 23.58 -35.91 -9.81
C ASN A 388 23.31 -35.59 -11.29
N GLY A 389 22.21 -36.09 -11.86
CA GLY A 389 21.85 -35.89 -13.27
C GLY A 389 21.17 -37.11 -13.88
N VAL A 390 21.16 -37.21 -15.18
CA VAL A 390 20.48 -38.24 -15.97
C VAL A 390 21.46 -38.96 -16.89
N ILE A 391 21.27 -40.29 -17.03
CA ILE A 391 21.92 -41.12 -18.05
C ILE A 391 20.82 -41.66 -18.95
N ALA A 392 20.98 -41.57 -20.26
CA ALA A 392 20.01 -42.08 -21.23
C ALA A 392 20.72 -42.55 -22.49
N LYS A 393 20.07 -43.38 -23.30
CA LYS A 393 20.53 -43.71 -24.66
C LYS A 393 19.70 -42.89 -25.65
N VAL A 394 20.37 -42.05 -26.44
CA VAL A 394 19.76 -41.24 -27.50
C VAL A 394 20.25 -41.81 -28.86
N ASP A 395 19.35 -42.34 -29.68
CA ASP A 395 19.67 -43.05 -30.92
C ASP A 395 20.72 -44.17 -30.73
N GLY A 396 20.67 -44.86 -29.58
CA GLY A 396 21.62 -45.91 -29.25
C GLY A 396 22.94 -45.45 -28.63
N VAL A 397 23.23 -44.13 -28.62
CA VAL A 397 24.41 -43.51 -28.04
C VAL A 397 24.19 -43.25 -26.55
N SER A 398 25.14 -43.65 -25.72
CA SER A 398 25.03 -43.41 -24.26
C SER A 398 25.35 -41.93 -23.95
N VAL A 399 24.41 -41.21 -23.38
CA VAL A 399 24.53 -39.82 -23.00
C VAL A 399 24.33 -39.65 -21.50
N ALA A 400 25.29 -39.02 -20.83
CA ALA A 400 25.16 -38.62 -19.41
C ALA A 400 25.18 -37.09 -19.33
N ALA A 401 24.13 -36.53 -18.68
CA ALA A 401 23.99 -35.12 -18.44
C ALA A 401 23.85 -34.87 -16.93
N GLY A 402 24.71 -34.04 -16.32
CA GLY A 402 24.63 -33.80 -14.89
C GLY A 402 25.77 -32.99 -14.31
N ASN A 403 25.86 -32.93 -13.00
CA ASN A 403 26.90 -32.17 -12.29
C ASN A 403 28.25 -32.95 -12.23
N ALA A 404 29.27 -32.29 -11.64
CA ALA A 404 30.59 -32.88 -11.43
C ALA A 404 30.55 -34.22 -10.64
N LYS A 405 29.57 -34.42 -9.74
CA LYS A 405 29.43 -35.68 -8.98
C LYS A 405 29.05 -36.84 -9.90
N LEU A 406 28.21 -36.58 -10.91
CA LEU A 406 27.88 -37.59 -11.91
C LEU A 406 29.13 -38.00 -12.71
N MET A 407 29.93 -37.05 -13.17
CA MET A 407 31.15 -37.30 -13.92
C MET A 407 32.16 -38.11 -13.10
N ASN A 408 32.36 -37.75 -11.83
CA ASN A 408 33.20 -38.51 -10.90
C ASN A 408 32.70 -39.95 -10.66
N ARG A 409 31.38 -40.12 -10.50
CA ARG A 409 30.76 -41.47 -10.34
C ARG A 409 30.99 -42.35 -11.55
N LEU A 410 30.97 -41.76 -12.75
CA LEU A 410 31.23 -42.48 -14.01
C LEU A 410 32.72 -42.62 -14.32
N GLY A 411 33.62 -42.07 -13.51
CA GLY A 411 35.08 -42.10 -13.74
C GLY A 411 35.53 -41.26 -14.94
N ILE A 412 34.73 -40.29 -15.32
CA ILE A 412 34.99 -39.44 -16.50
C ILE A 412 35.68 -38.15 -16.02
N ALA A 413 36.90 -37.90 -16.56
CA ALA A 413 37.61 -36.65 -16.33
C ALA A 413 36.88 -35.51 -17.05
N TYR A 414 36.55 -34.43 -16.34
CA TYR A 414 35.85 -33.26 -16.86
C TYR A 414 36.70 -32.01 -16.73
N LYS A 415 36.37 -30.97 -17.53
CA LYS A 415 36.97 -29.65 -17.41
C LYS A 415 36.16 -28.77 -16.48
N GLU A 416 36.81 -28.11 -15.54
CA GLU A 416 36.15 -27.10 -14.71
C GLU A 416 35.73 -25.90 -15.56
N CYS A 417 34.52 -25.42 -15.32
CA CYS A 417 34.00 -24.20 -15.91
C CYS A 417 34.39 -22.98 -15.07
N HIS A 418 34.99 -21.98 -15.70
CA HIS A 418 35.32 -20.72 -15.01
C HIS A 418 34.21 -19.66 -15.12
N HIS A 419 33.19 -19.91 -15.92
CA HIS A 419 32.02 -19.02 -16.05
C HIS A 419 31.03 -19.22 -14.92
N VAL A 420 30.29 -18.17 -14.63
CA VAL A 420 29.32 -18.12 -13.53
C VAL A 420 27.98 -18.70 -13.98
N GLY A 421 27.51 -19.74 -13.33
CA GLY A 421 26.24 -20.40 -13.61
C GLY A 421 26.22 -21.84 -13.12
N THR A 422 25.08 -22.52 -13.31
CA THR A 422 24.95 -23.95 -13.07
C THR A 422 25.50 -24.70 -14.27
N VAL A 423 26.51 -25.54 -14.02
CA VAL A 423 27.19 -26.30 -15.06
C VAL A 423 26.54 -27.67 -15.20
N VAL A 424 26.05 -27.99 -16.38
CA VAL A 424 25.62 -29.33 -16.79
C VAL A 424 26.73 -29.94 -17.64
N HIS A 425 27.52 -30.85 -17.05
CA HIS A 425 28.54 -31.60 -17.77
C HIS A 425 27.88 -32.68 -18.61
N MET A 426 28.42 -32.86 -19.81
CA MET A 426 27.95 -33.80 -20.81
C MET A 426 29.01 -34.85 -21.10
N ALA A 427 28.63 -36.12 -21.07
CA ALA A 427 29.47 -37.19 -21.56
C ALA A 427 28.71 -38.03 -22.60
N VAL A 428 29.39 -38.40 -23.66
CA VAL A 428 28.85 -39.21 -24.78
C VAL A 428 29.72 -40.42 -24.96
N ASP A 429 29.14 -41.63 -24.95
CA ASP A 429 29.84 -42.91 -25.03
C ASP A 429 31.04 -43.01 -24.08
N GLY A 430 30.85 -42.57 -22.84
CA GLY A 430 31.85 -42.63 -21.77
C GLY A 430 33.01 -41.64 -21.91
N LYS A 431 32.96 -40.70 -22.88
CA LYS A 431 33.93 -39.62 -23.04
C LYS A 431 33.32 -38.27 -22.72
N TYR A 432 34.10 -37.42 -22.09
CA TYR A 432 33.64 -36.03 -21.82
C TYR A 432 33.45 -35.25 -23.13
N ALA A 433 32.24 -34.78 -23.37
CA ALA A 433 31.86 -34.05 -24.58
C ALA A 433 31.89 -32.53 -24.42
N GLY A 434 31.69 -32.04 -23.21
CA GLY A 434 31.63 -30.61 -22.90
C GLY A 434 30.72 -30.29 -21.72
N HIS A 435 30.34 -29.04 -21.60
CA HIS A 435 29.36 -28.62 -20.62
C HIS A 435 28.47 -27.49 -21.11
N ILE A 436 27.28 -27.44 -20.59
CA ILE A 436 26.30 -26.40 -20.87
C ILE A 436 26.15 -25.57 -19.60
N LEU A 437 26.27 -24.25 -19.74
CA LEU A 437 26.12 -23.29 -18.68
C LEU A 437 24.68 -22.78 -18.66
N ILE A 438 24.06 -22.88 -17.50
CA ILE A 438 22.68 -22.43 -17.26
C ILE A 438 22.71 -21.37 -16.21
N SER A 439 22.08 -20.23 -16.49
CA SER A 439 21.99 -19.10 -15.58
C SER A 439 20.55 -18.65 -15.41
N ASP A 440 20.23 -18.18 -14.21
CA ASP A 440 19.00 -17.48 -13.94
C ASP A 440 19.09 -16.05 -14.48
N ILE A 441 18.06 -15.58 -15.16
CA ILE A 441 18.08 -14.30 -15.86
C ILE A 441 17.79 -13.17 -14.88
N ILE A 442 18.67 -12.18 -14.81
CA ILE A 442 18.44 -10.94 -14.07
C ILE A 442 17.23 -10.23 -14.70
N LYS A 443 16.30 -9.74 -13.86
CA LYS A 443 15.14 -8.97 -14.32
C LYS A 443 15.59 -7.68 -15.02
N PRO A 444 14.85 -7.24 -16.04
CA PRO A 444 14.98 -5.88 -16.55
C PRO A 444 14.88 -4.89 -15.38
N HIS A 445 15.62 -3.80 -15.45
CA HIS A 445 15.61 -2.75 -14.43
C HIS A 445 16.12 -3.13 -13.01
N ALA A 446 16.53 -4.36 -12.73
CA ALA A 446 17.00 -4.76 -11.39
C ALA A 446 18.20 -3.91 -10.92
N LYS A 447 19.17 -3.64 -11.80
CA LYS A 447 20.30 -2.75 -11.51
C LYS A 447 19.87 -1.31 -11.26
N GLU A 448 19.00 -0.78 -12.12
CA GLU A 448 18.45 0.57 -11.98
C GLU A 448 17.64 0.71 -10.68
N ALA A 449 16.92 -0.36 -10.26
CA ALA A 449 16.20 -0.39 -9.01
C ALA A 449 17.13 -0.21 -7.80
N ILE A 450 18.29 -0.88 -7.78
CA ILE A 450 19.29 -0.71 -6.72
C ILE A 450 19.84 0.72 -6.69
N GLU A 451 20.13 1.32 -7.84
CA GLU A 451 20.56 2.72 -7.92
C GLU A 451 19.47 3.68 -7.39
N ASN A 452 18.22 3.45 -7.79
CA ASN A 452 17.09 4.25 -7.34
C ASN A 452 16.80 4.10 -5.84
N LEU A 453 17.04 2.93 -5.25
CA LEU A 453 16.99 2.72 -3.80
C LEU A 453 18.05 3.54 -3.07
N LYS A 454 19.29 3.55 -3.56
CA LYS A 454 20.37 4.39 -3.00
C LYS A 454 19.98 5.88 -3.06
N LYS A 455 19.43 6.35 -4.20
CA LYS A 455 18.90 7.72 -4.35
C LYS A 455 17.71 7.99 -3.42
N ALA A 456 16.89 6.99 -3.12
CA ALA A 456 15.80 7.10 -2.16
C ALA A 456 16.30 7.11 -0.70
N GLY A 457 17.62 6.97 -0.44
CA GLY A 457 18.24 7.06 0.87
C GLY A 457 18.28 5.74 1.62
N ILE A 458 18.33 4.62 0.90
CA ILE A 458 18.71 3.30 1.42
C ILE A 458 20.22 3.27 1.59
N THR A 459 20.69 2.89 2.76
CA THR A 459 22.11 2.89 3.15
C THR A 459 22.75 1.52 2.98
N ARG A 460 21.96 0.43 3.10
CA ARG A 460 22.47 -0.94 3.04
C ARG A 460 21.55 -1.80 2.16
N THR A 461 22.12 -2.46 1.17
CA THR A 461 21.44 -3.44 0.31
C THR A 461 22.12 -4.80 0.48
N VAL A 462 21.33 -5.83 0.78
CA VAL A 462 21.80 -7.18 1.10
C VAL A 462 21.08 -8.16 0.18
N MET A 463 21.77 -9.17 -0.33
CA MET A 463 21.16 -10.27 -1.07
C MET A 463 21.34 -11.59 -0.31
N LEU A 464 20.25 -12.34 -0.15
CA LEU A 464 20.27 -13.70 0.41
C LEU A 464 19.95 -14.69 -0.70
N THR A 465 20.71 -15.80 -0.77
CA THR A 465 20.49 -16.84 -1.78
C THR A 465 20.98 -18.21 -1.32
N GLY A 466 20.33 -19.25 -1.82
CA GLY A 466 20.81 -20.65 -1.69
C GLY A 466 21.89 -21.02 -2.69
N ASP A 467 22.21 -20.15 -3.66
CA ASP A 467 23.22 -20.43 -4.68
C ASP A 467 24.64 -20.49 -4.09
N GLY A 468 25.53 -21.14 -4.85
CA GLY A 468 26.95 -21.17 -4.52
C GLY A 468 27.60 -19.77 -4.53
N LYS A 469 28.61 -19.58 -3.71
CA LYS A 469 29.26 -18.30 -3.42
C LYS A 469 29.67 -17.53 -4.68
N LYS A 470 30.32 -18.18 -5.66
CA LYS A 470 30.78 -17.53 -6.91
C LYS A 470 29.63 -16.93 -7.72
N VAL A 471 28.50 -17.64 -7.81
CA VAL A 471 27.29 -17.16 -8.55
C VAL A 471 26.69 -15.99 -7.83
N ALA A 472 26.54 -16.09 -6.52
CA ALA A 472 25.95 -15.04 -5.69
C ALA A 472 26.77 -13.74 -5.73
N GLU A 473 28.09 -13.82 -5.60
CA GLU A 473 29.00 -12.66 -5.66
C GLU A 473 28.97 -11.97 -7.04
N SER A 474 28.92 -12.76 -8.12
CA SER A 474 28.83 -12.21 -9.48
C SER A 474 27.54 -11.44 -9.71
N VAL A 475 26.39 -12.03 -9.35
CA VAL A 475 25.08 -11.38 -9.50
C VAL A 475 25.01 -10.12 -8.63
N ALA A 476 25.51 -10.16 -7.40
CA ALA A 476 25.54 -9.00 -6.51
C ALA A 476 26.40 -7.86 -7.08
N ALA A 477 27.55 -8.17 -7.67
CA ALA A 477 28.43 -7.21 -8.31
C ALA A 477 27.76 -6.56 -9.54
N ASP A 478 27.10 -7.36 -10.39
CA ASP A 478 26.39 -6.88 -11.59
C ASP A 478 25.23 -5.94 -11.23
N LEU A 479 24.52 -6.23 -10.14
CA LEU A 479 23.43 -5.42 -9.63
C LEU A 479 23.90 -4.22 -8.80
N GLY A 480 25.14 -4.22 -8.33
CA GLY A 480 25.67 -3.18 -7.43
C GLY A 480 25.14 -3.28 -5.99
N ILE A 481 24.79 -4.49 -5.54
CA ILE A 481 24.38 -4.79 -4.15
C ILE A 481 25.62 -4.80 -3.26
N GLY A 482 25.52 -4.21 -2.06
CA GLY A 482 26.66 -3.99 -1.17
C GLY A 482 27.09 -5.22 -0.38
N GLU A 483 26.18 -6.16 -0.09
CA GLU A 483 26.42 -7.33 0.74
C GLU A 483 25.68 -8.55 0.21
N VAL A 484 26.30 -9.74 0.28
CA VAL A 484 25.71 -10.98 -0.20
C VAL A 484 26.00 -12.14 0.76
N HIS A 485 24.97 -12.96 1.02
CA HIS A 485 25.09 -14.22 1.76
C HIS A 485 24.57 -15.34 0.88
N SER A 486 25.43 -16.29 0.64
CA SER A 486 25.23 -17.45 -0.24
C SER A 486 25.07 -18.76 0.52
N GLU A 487 24.66 -19.81 -0.19
CA GLU A 487 24.55 -21.18 0.35
C GLU A 487 23.61 -21.33 1.54
N LEU A 488 22.59 -20.45 1.61
CA LEU A 488 21.63 -20.40 2.72
C LEU A 488 20.48 -21.38 2.48
N LEU A 489 20.14 -22.15 3.50
CA LEU A 489 18.88 -22.86 3.59
C LEU A 489 17.75 -21.89 3.99
N PRO A 490 16.47 -22.25 3.80
CA PRO A 490 15.35 -21.37 4.19
C PRO A 490 15.39 -20.92 5.66
N ALA A 491 15.78 -21.79 6.59
CA ALA A 491 15.94 -21.44 8.00
C ALA A 491 17.10 -20.45 8.24
N ASP A 492 18.20 -20.58 7.48
CA ASP A 492 19.36 -19.71 7.59
C ASP A 492 19.03 -18.29 7.11
N LYS A 493 18.16 -18.14 6.11
CA LYS A 493 17.67 -16.83 5.67
C LYS A 493 16.95 -16.09 6.80
N VAL A 494 16.08 -16.79 7.56
CA VAL A 494 15.39 -16.22 8.72
C VAL A 494 16.39 -15.76 9.77
N SER A 495 17.33 -16.64 10.16
CA SER A 495 18.35 -16.34 11.15
C SER A 495 19.23 -15.14 10.73
N LYS A 496 19.54 -15.03 9.43
CA LYS A 496 20.33 -13.90 8.91
C LYS A 496 19.55 -12.59 8.94
N VAL A 497 18.26 -12.60 8.65
CA VAL A 497 17.42 -11.40 8.82
C VAL A 497 17.30 -11.01 10.29
N GLU A 498 17.20 -11.96 11.22
CA GLU A 498 17.20 -11.67 12.66
C GLU A 498 18.53 -11.06 13.14
N GLU A 499 19.65 -11.54 12.63
CA GLU A 499 20.97 -10.92 12.88
C GLU A 499 21.00 -9.47 12.39
N LEU A 500 20.56 -9.22 11.14
CA LEU A 500 20.49 -7.86 10.58
C LEU A 500 19.52 -6.94 11.34
N LEU A 501 18.42 -7.50 11.89
CA LEU A 501 17.47 -6.77 12.73
C LEU A 501 18.08 -6.40 14.09
N SER A 502 18.95 -7.22 14.66
CA SER A 502 19.62 -6.93 15.93
C SER A 502 20.78 -5.93 15.78
N ASP A 503 21.42 -5.89 14.62
CA ASP A 503 22.58 -5.03 14.32
C ASP A 503 22.20 -3.59 13.97
N LYS A 504 20.94 -3.33 13.56
CA LYS A 504 20.47 -2.00 13.16
C LYS A 504 20.08 -1.11 14.34
N SER A 505 20.07 0.22 14.13
CA SER A 505 19.53 1.15 15.13
C SER A 505 17.98 1.04 15.21
N GLU A 506 17.38 1.39 16.36
CA GLU A 506 15.91 1.38 16.53
C GLU A 506 15.16 2.27 15.54
N LYS A 507 15.80 3.34 15.08
CA LYS A 507 15.21 4.29 14.12
C LYS A 507 15.26 3.81 12.67
N GLU A 508 16.11 2.85 12.38
CA GLU A 508 16.25 2.26 11.05
C GLU A 508 15.30 1.06 10.91
N LYS A 509 14.70 0.92 9.73
CA LYS A 509 13.82 -0.19 9.42
C LYS A 509 14.41 -1.03 8.30
N LEU A 510 14.21 -2.35 8.42
CA LEU A 510 14.64 -3.34 7.46
C LEU A 510 13.43 -3.83 6.67
N ALA A 511 13.51 -3.71 5.34
CA ALA A 511 12.57 -4.32 4.42
C ALA A 511 13.17 -5.62 3.86
N PHE A 512 12.40 -6.70 3.84
CA PHE A 512 12.73 -7.90 3.09
C PHE A 512 11.86 -7.97 1.83
N VAL A 513 12.47 -8.26 0.70
CA VAL A 513 11.80 -8.36 -0.61
C VAL A 513 11.96 -9.79 -1.12
N GLY A 514 10.86 -10.46 -1.39
CA GLY A 514 10.83 -11.85 -1.88
C GLY A 514 9.66 -12.12 -2.81
N ASP A 515 9.60 -13.31 -3.41
CA ASP A 515 8.49 -13.77 -4.25
C ASP A 515 7.31 -14.32 -3.43
N GLY A 516 7.52 -14.55 -2.16
CA GLY A 516 6.53 -14.88 -1.14
C GLY A 516 6.14 -16.36 -1.03
N ILE A 517 6.45 -17.20 -1.98
CA ILE A 517 6.08 -18.63 -1.91
C ILE A 517 6.97 -19.36 -0.89
N ASN A 518 8.28 -19.19 -1.04
CA ASN A 518 9.28 -19.83 -0.17
C ASN A 518 9.74 -18.93 0.99
N ASP A 519 9.52 -17.64 0.87
CA ASP A 519 10.06 -16.61 1.77
C ASP A 519 9.02 -16.08 2.79
N ALA A 520 7.80 -16.66 2.84
CA ALA A 520 6.76 -16.22 3.78
C ALA A 520 7.22 -16.10 5.24
N PRO A 521 8.03 -17.02 5.79
CA PRO A 521 8.57 -16.88 7.14
C PRO A 521 9.51 -15.67 7.28
N VAL A 522 10.31 -15.38 6.26
CA VAL A 522 11.27 -14.26 6.26
C VAL A 522 10.53 -12.93 6.09
N LEU A 523 9.54 -12.87 5.18
CA LEU A 523 8.66 -11.71 4.98
C LEU A 523 7.98 -11.28 6.29
N SER A 524 7.44 -12.26 7.02
CA SER A 524 6.74 -12.00 8.30
C SER A 524 7.70 -11.57 9.42
N ARG A 525 8.98 -11.91 9.32
CA ARG A 525 9.98 -11.62 10.36
C ARG A 525 10.63 -10.24 10.23
N ALA A 526 10.72 -9.70 9.03
CA ALA A 526 11.26 -8.36 8.77
C ALA A 526 10.44 -7.25 9.45
N ASP A 527 10.99 -6.03 9.59
CA ASP A 527 10.17 -4.88 10.01
C ASP A 527 9.05 -4.59 9.00
N ILE A 528 9.30 -4.90 7.72
CA ILE A 528 8.33 -4.82 6.65
C ILE A 528 8.65 -5.84 5.55
N GLY A 529 7.68 -6.69 5.23
CA GLY A 529 7.75 -7.65 4.14
C GLY A 529 7.17 -7.07 2.84
N ILE A 530 7.91 -7.19 1.74
CA ILE A 530 7.50 -6.75 0.40
C ILE A 530 7.45 -7.96 -0.52
N ALA A 531 6.27 -8.34 -1.00
CA ALA A 531 6.12 -9.40 -2.00
C ALA A 531 6.13 -8.82 -3.41
N MET A 532 6.85 -9.48 -4.32
CA MET A 532 6.93 -9.13 -5.74
C MET A 532 6.10 -10.09 -6.59
N GLY A 533 5.50 -9.56 -7.68
CA GLY A 533 4.80 -10.37 -8.67
C GLY A 533 3.61 -11.15 -8.13
N ALA A 534 2.98 -10.68 -7.06
CA ALA A 534 2.04 -11.44 -6.25
C ALA A 534 0.69 -11.74 -6.91
N LEU A 535 0.47 -11.38 -8.17
CA LEU A 535 -0.79 -11.63 -8.89
C LEU A 535 -1.15 -13.12 -9.04
N GLY A 536 -0.23 -14.04 -8.68
CA GLY A 536 -0.45 -15.48 -8.74
C GLY A 536 -0.27 -16.24 -7.42
N SER A 537 0.22 -15.60 -6.35
CA SER A 537 0.53 -16.29 -5.08
C SER A 537 -0.25 -15.73 -3.90
N ASP A 538 -1.30 -16.46 -3.50
CA ASP A 538 -2.12 -16.11 -2.33
C ASP A 538 -1.29 -16.09 -1.04
N ALA A 539 -0.36 -17.02 -0.89
CA ALA A 539 0.55 -17.10 0.27
C ALA A 539 1.46 -15.87 0.38
N ALA A 540 1.94 -15.35 -0.76
CA ALA A 540 2.74 -14.12 -0.80
C ALA A 540 1.92 -12.90 -0.40
N ILE A 541 0.71 -12.80 -0.95
CA ILE A 541 -0.23 -11.72 -0.61
C ILE A 541 -0.52 -11.74 0.89
N GLU A 542 -0.74 -12.90 1.49
CA GLU A 542 -1.07 -13.01 2.91
C GLU A 542 0.11 -12.65 3.83
N ALA A 543 1.30 -13.14 3.52
CA ALA A 543 2.50 -12.99 4.36
C ALA A 543 3.12 -11.58 4.32
N ALA A 544 3.01 -10.86 3.20
CA ALA A 544 3.65 -9.56 3.02
C ALA A 544 2.80 -8.40 3.58
N ASP A 545 3.47 -7.31 3.95
CA ASP A 545 2.86 -6.04 4.39
C ASP A 545 2.63 -5.08 3.22
N VAL A 546 3.46 -5.20 2.19
CA VAL A 546 3.39 -4.48 0.92
C VAL A 546 3.46 -5.47 -0.22
N VAL A 547 2.59 -5.31 -1.20
CA VAL A 547 2.52 -6.19 -2.36
C VAL A 547 2.73 -5.35 -3.62
N LEU A 548 3.72 -5.73 -4.42
CA LEU A 548 3.93 -5.17 -5.75
C LEU A 548 3.14 -6.00 -6.75
N MET A 549 2.23 -5.34 -7.48
CA MET A 549 1.27 -6.01 -8.35
C MET A 549 1.91 -6.57 -9.62
N ASP A 550 3.02 -6.02 -10.03
CA ASP A 550 3.85 -6.51 -11.12
C ASP A 550 5.22 -6.97 -10.62
N ASP A 551 6.01 -7.45 -11.55
CA ASP A 551 7.30 -8.06 -11.28
C ASP A 551 8.48 -7.08 -11.51
N ASP A 552 8.20 -5.75 -11.51
CA ASP A 552 9.22 -4.72 -11.74
C ASP A 552 9.89 -4.25 -10.43
N PRO A 553 11.20 -4.52 -10.24
CA PRO A 553 11.95 -4.09 -9.07
C PRO A 553 11.99 -2.55 -8.85
N LEU A 554 11.78 -1.75 -9.90
CA LEU A 554 11.74 -0.28 -9.78
C LEU A 554 10.66 0.20 -8.81
N LYS A 555 9.57 -0.55 -8.65
CA LYS A 555 8.48 -0.19 -7.76
C LYS A 555 8.84 -0.22 -6.29
N ILE A 556 9.87 -0.94 -5.89
CA ILE A 556 10.37 -0.94 -4.50
C ILE A 556 10.84 0.47 -4.12
N ALA A 557 11.69 1.08 -4.96
CA ALA A 557 12.16 2.45 -4.74
C ALA A 557 11.02 3.48 -4.79
N LYS A 558 10.05 3.26 -5.67
CA LYS A 558 8.86 4.10 -5.82
C LYS A 558 7.99 4.03 -4.57
N ALA A 559 7.73 2.84 -4.03
CA ALA A 559 6.99 2.63 -2.79
C ALA A 559 7.62 3.41 -1.61
N ILE A 560 8.94 3.32 -1.45
CA ILE A 560 9.68 4.06 -0.41
C ILE A 560 9.56 5.58 -0.60
N ARG A 561 9.64 6.08 -1.84
CA ARG A 561 9.48 7.53 -2.13
C ARG A 561 8.07 8.02 -1.82
N ILE A 562 7.04 7.24 -2.16
CA ILE A 562 5.65 7.54 -1.83
C ILE A 562 5.47 7.61 -0.31
N ALA A 563 5.98 6.63 0.42
CA ALA A 563 5.94 6.59 1.88
C ALA A 563 6.62 7.81 2.52
N LYS A 564 7.81 8.17 2.05
CA LYS A 564 8.54 9.37 2.51
C LYS A 564 7.79 10.67 2.23
N LYS A 565 7.17 10.80 1.05
CA LYS A 565 6.33 11.95 0.70
C LYS A 565 5.10 12.03 1.62
N CYS A 566 4.43 10.92 1.86
CA CYS A 566 3.29 10.85 2.76
C CYS A 566 3.68 11.33 4.16
N MET A 567 4.75 10.78 4.73
CA MET A 567 5.22 11.16 6.06
C MET A 567 5.68 12.62 6.14
N ARG A 568 6.29 13.16 5.10
CA ARG A 568 6.62 14.58 5.04
C ARG A 568 5.37 15.46 5.17
N ILE A 569 4.33 15.14 4.41
CA ILE A 569 3.05 15.88 4.45
C ILE A 569 2.37 15.74 5.82
N VAL A 570 2.43 14.55 6.43
CA VAL A 570 1.94 14.33 7.80
C VAL A 570 2.65 15.27 8.78
N TYR A 571 3.99 15.33 8.75
CA TYR A 571 4.76 16.23 9.62
C TYR A 571 4.53 17.71 9.30
N GLU A 572 4.43 18.10 8.04
CA GLU A 572 4.05 19.45 7.64
C GLU A 572 2.73 19.86 8.30
N ASN A 573 1.70 19.00 8.24
CA ASN A 573 0.42 19.26 8.86
C ASN A 573 0.50 19.34 10.39
N ILE A 574 1.29 18.45 11.03
CA ILE A 574 1.49 18.46 12.49
C ILE A 574 2.12 19.78 12.94
N TYR A 575 3.27 20.14 12.37
CA TYR A 575 3.98 21.36 12.78
C TYR A 575 3.20 22.63 12.47
N PHE A 576 2.56 22.70 11.30
CA PHE A 576 1.73 23.83 10.92
C PHE A 576 0.54 24.02 11.87
N ALA A 577 -0.24 22.95 12.09
CA ALA A 577 -1.41 23.02 12.95
C ALA A 577 -1.05 23.36 14.42
N ILE A 578 -0.02 22.74 14.98
CA ILE A 578 0.44 23.01 16.35
C ILE A 578 0.99 24.45 16.44
N GLY A 579 1.80 24.88 15.49
CA GLY A 579 2.41 26.22 15.50
C GLY A 579 1.35 27.34 15.47
N VAL A 580 0.41 27.27 14.54
CA VAL A 580 -0.68 28.26 14.46
C VAL A 580 -1.53 28.25 15.73
N LYS A 581 -1.86 27.06 16.25
CA LYS A 581 -2.67 26.95 17.48
C LYS A 581 -1.97 27.55 18.70
N LEU A 582 -0.69 27.28 18.90
CA LEU A 582 0.08 27.86 20.00
C LEU A 582 0.07 29.39 19.94
N ILE A 583 0.31 29.97 18.75
CA ILE A 583 0.26 31.43 18.57
C ILE A 583 -1.15 31.97 18.92
N CYS A 584 -2.20 31.34 18.38
CA CYS A 584 -3.57 31.80 18.63
C CYS A 584 -4.00 31.63 20.08
N LEU A 585 -3.56 30.57 20.78
CA LEU A 585 -3.82 30.37 22.22
C LEU A 585 -3.19 31.47 23.07
N VAL A 586 -1.95 31.85 22.77
CA VAL A 586 -1.27 32.96 23.47
C VAL A 586 -2.01 34.27 23.21
N LEU A 587 -2.38 34.57 21.95
CA LEU A 587 -3.14 35.77 21.60
C LEU A 587 -4.52 35.80 22.26
N GLY A 588 -5.19 34.64 22.35
CA GLY A 588 -6.47 34.49 23.05
C GLY A 588 -6.37 34.75 24.56
N ALA A 589 -5.36 34.17 25.21
CA ALA A 589 -5.10 34.39 26.63
C ALA A 589 -4.77 35.86 26.95
N LEU A 590 -4.05 36.54 26.06
CA LEU A 590 -3.75 37.99 26.18
C LEU A 590 -4.96 38.87 25.87
N GLY A 591 -6.06 38.33 25.34
CA GLY A 591 -7.26 39.07 24.96
C GLY A 591 -7.13 39.83 23.63
N ILE A 592 -6.11 39.54 22.82
CA ILE A 592 -5.88 40.12 21.50
C ILE A 592 -6.73 39.40 20.44
N ALA A 593 -6.83 38.07 20.55
CA ALA A 593 -7.64 37.25 19.65
C ALA A 593 -9.12 37.29 20.07
N ASN A 594 -9.98 37.62 19.12
CA ASN A 594 -11.42 37.51 19.24
C ASN A 594 -11.94 36.15 18.74
N MET A 595 -13.23 35.91 18.88
CA MET A 595 -13.86 34.64 18.46
C MET A 595 -13.73 34.37 16.96
N TRP A 596 -13.65 35.40 16.10
CA TRP A 596 -13.45 35.25 14.65
C TRP A 596 -12.06 34.72 14.30
N ILE A 597 -11.03 35.22 15.00
CA ILE A 597 -9.66 34.70 14.88
C ILE A 597 -9.60 33.23 15.37
N ALA A 598 -10.34 32.93 16.45
CA ALA A 598 -10.45 31.57 16.97
C ALA A 598 -11.03 30.60 15.94
N ILE A 599 -12.12 30.97 15.29
CA ILE A 599 -12.74 30.15 14.23
C ILE A 599 -11.79 29.95 13.06
N PHE A 600 -11.14 31.04 12.62
CA PHE A 600 -10.15 30.95 11.52
C PHE A 600 -8.98 30.02 11.89
N ALA A 601 -8.49 30.10 13.11
CA ALA A 601 -7.41 29.24 13.62
C ALA A 601 -7.84 27.77 13.70
N ASP A 602 -9.12 27.46 13.88
CA ASP A 602 -9.60 26.09 13.91
C ASP A 602 -10.01 25.58 12.51
N VAL A 603 -11.02 26.19 11.91
CA VAL A 603 -11.60 25.74 10.62
C VAL A 603 -10.67 26.03 9.45
N GLY A 604 -10.04 27.23 9.42
CA GLY A 604 -9.13 27.60 8.33
C GLY A 604 -7.89 26.71 8.29
N VAL A 605 -7.27 26.46 9.43
CA VAL A 605 -6.11 25.56 9.54
C VAL A 605 -6.48 24.14 9.15
N MET A 606 -7.66 23.66 9.56
CA MET A 606 -8.17 22.34 9.17
C MET A 606 -8.31 22.24 7.64
N VAL A 607 -8.93 23.23 6.99
CA VAL A 607 -9.09 23.23 5.52
C VAL A 607 -7.73 23.20 4.81
N LEU A 608 -6.77 24.01 5.25
CA LEU A 608 -5.42 24.04 4.68
C LEU A 608 -4.70 22.69 4.88
N ALA A 609 -4.80 22.09 6.07
CA ALA A 609 -4.20 20.79 6.36
C ALA A 609 -4.84 19.65 5.53
N VAL A 610 -6.15 19.69 5.29
CA VAL A 610 -6.85 18.75 4.41
C VAL A 610 -6.41 18.91 2.96
N LEU A 611 -6.30 20.14 2.47
CA LEU A 611 -5.80 20.39 1.11
C LEU A 611 -4.36 19.93 0.93
N ASN A 612 -3.51 20.11 1.96
CA ASN A 612 -2.15 19.59 1.95
C ASN A 612 -2.14 18.05 1.96
N ALA A 613 -3.02 17.42 2.75
CA ALA A 613 -3.16 15.95 2.79
C ALA A 613 -3.50 15.34 1.42
N ILE A 614 -4.36 16.00 0.63
CA ILE A 614 -4.74 15.55 -0.72
C ILE A 614 -3.53 15.49 -1.66
N ARG A 615 -2.46 16.26 -1.43
CA ARG A 615 -1.22 16.21 -2.24
C ARG A 615 -0.53 14.85 -2.21
N THR A 616 -0.83 14.00 -1.23
CA THR A 616 -0.31 12.62 -1.17
C THR A 616 -0.86 11.72 -2.28
N LEU A 617 -2.00 12.05 -2.89
CA LEU A 617 -2.54 11.33 -4.05
C LEU A 617 -1.70 11.52 -5.33
N PHE A 618 -1.00 12.65 -5.46
CA PHE A 618 -0.26 13.00 -6.68
C PHE A 618 1.16 12.40 -6.66
N VAL A 619 1.28 11.11 -6.96
CA VAL A 619 2.54 10.33 -6.89
C VAL A 619 3.10 9.94 -8.27
N LYS A 620 2.48 10.37 -9.36
CA LYS A 620 2.82 9.94 -10.73
C LYS A 620 4.26 10.28 -11.13
N ASN A 621 4.82 11.38 -10.59
CA ASN A 621 6.15 11.91 -10.95
C ASN A 621 7.22 11.65 -9.86
N LEU A 622 7.05 10.62 -9.06
CA LEU A 622 8.01 10.24 -8.00
C LEU A 622 9.00 9.18 -8.47
#